data_af5e36f0809d1d4b543c2248a7897118
#
_entry.id   af5e36f0809d1d4b543c2248a7897118
#
_cell.length_a   1.000
_cell.length_b   1.000
_cell.length_c   1.000
_cell.angle_alpha   90.00
_cell.angle_beta   90.00
_cell.angle_gamma   90.00
#
_symmetry.space_group_name_H-M   'P 1'
#
loop_
_entity.id
_entity.type
_entity.pdbx_description
1 polymer ?
#
loop_
_entity_poly.entity_id
_entity_poly.type
_entity_poly.pdbx_seq_one_letter_code
_entity_poly.pdbx_strand_id
1 'polypeptide(L)'
;MWRSARVALLAIGVLTLFGCASAEQEWVRPGAGRVVRVAVLPFENQTTSLRAGQAAGDLLVSQLLATGAISVMDPSEVADLLRRENLDPADPGRLPSAQRVGRLLQVSHVLYGAVTEYRYKPGFSETPAVGMTARLVDVASGEVVWTASHARIGSPWFREDGLARVAQQMAHDMAAHLTFALGDARAR
;
A
#
# COMPACT_ATOMS: atom_id res chain seq x y z
N MET A 1 24.33 14.61 45.75
CA MET A 1 24.04 15.17 44.40
C MET A 1 24.47 14.31 43.21
N TRP A 2 25.52 13.48 43.27
CA TRP A 2 25.98 12.65 42.13
C TRP A 2 25.15 11.39 41.84
N ARG A 3 24.43 10.86 42.82
CA ARG A 3 23.59 9.65 42.66
C ARG A 3 22.29 9.94 41.88
N SER A 4 21.73 11.14 42.05
CA SER A 4 20.51 11.57 41.32
C SER A 4 20.74 11.80 39.84
N ALA A 5 21.93 12.30 39.45
CA ALA A 5 22.29 12.53 38.04
C ALA A 5 22.48 11.22 37.27
N ARG A 6 22.99 10.16 37.92
CA ARG A 6 23.15 8.83 37.28
C ARG A 6 21.83 8.10 37.04
N VAL A 7 20.86 8.28 37.93
CA VAL A 7 19.51 7.70 37.78
C VAL A 7 18.73 8.42 36.69
N ALA A 8 18.85 9.76 36.56
CA ALA A 8 18.25 10.54 35.52
C ALA A 8 18.82 10.20 34.10
N LEU A 9 20.13 9.98 34.01
CA LEU A 9 20.77 9.56 32.74
C LEU A 9 20.37 8.14 32.30
N LEU A 10 20.18 7.22 33.25
CA LEU A 10 19.68 5.88 32.95
C LEU A 10 18.19 5.91 32.52
N ALA A 11 17.36 6.78 33.11
CA ALA A 11 15.96 6.93 32.71
C ALA A 11 15.79 7.51 31.31
N ILE A 12 16.65 8.46 30.91
CA ILE A 12 16.64 9.05 29.56
C ILE A 12 17.10 8.02 28.51
N GLY A 13 18.09 7.18 28.83
CA GLY A 13 18.58 6.13 27.92
C GLY A 13 17.57 5.02 27.62
N VAL A 14 16.61 4.75 28.53
CA VAL A 14 15.57 3.73 28.32
C VAL A 14 14.40 4.25 27.50
N LEU A 15 14.13 5.56 27.49
CA LEU A 15 13.02 6.16 26.73
C LEU A 15 13.25 6.17 25.21
N THR A 16 14.48 6.00 24.73
CA THR A 16 14.80 6.06 23.29
C THR A 16 14.66 4.71 22.56
N LEU A 17 14.31 3.61 23.24
CA LEU A 17 14.25 2.27 22.66
C LEU A 17 12.86 1.83 22.16
N PHE A 18 11.82 2.65 22.32
CA PHE A 18 10.48 2.35 21.82
C PHE A 18 10.19 3.06 20.49
N GLY A 19 11.02 2.80 19.48
CA GLY A 19 10.70 3.16 18.11
C GLY A 19 9.69 2.17 17.52
N CYS A 20 8.51 2.64 17.11
CA CYS A 20 7.63 1.84 16.24
C CYS A 20 8.41 1.46 14.97
N ALA A 21 8.62 0.17 14.72
CA ALA A 21 9.29 -0.31 13.52
C ALA A 21 8.32 -0.23 12.34
N SER A 22 8.32 0.89 11.64
CA SER A 22 7.73 1.03 10.31
C SER A 22 8.84 1.30 9.29
N ALA A 23 8.77 0.63 8.16
CA ALA A 23 9.65 0.89 7.02
C ALA A 23 8.78 1.34 5.85
N GLU A 24 9.04 2.54 5.36
CA GLU A 24 8.31 3.16 4.26
C GLU A 24 9.31 3.66 3.23
N GLN A 25 9.15 3.22 1.98
CA GLN A 25 9.93 3.66 0.84
C GLN A 25 9.00 4.04 -0.29
N GLU A 26 9.18 5.24 -0.82
CA GLU A 26 8.39 5.75 -1.92
C GLU A 26 9.25 6.44 -2.96
N TRP A 27 8.82 6.37 -4.20
CA TRP A 27 9.42 7.07 -5.30
C TRP A 27 8.36 7.57 -6.27
N VAL A 28 8.54 8.80 -6.75
CA VAL A 28 7.69 9.43 -7.76
C VAL A 28 8.55 9.87 -8.91
N ARG A 29 8.11 9.61 -10.13
CA ARG A 29 8.79 10.08 -11.33
C ARG A 29 8.65 11.60 -11.44
N PRO A 30 9.76 12.36 -11.58
CA PRO A 30 9.69 13.77 -11.91
C PRO A 30 8.96 13.99 -13.25
N GLY A 31 7.99 14.91 -13.28
CA GLY A 31 7.23 15.21 -14.48
C GLY A 31 6.15 14.15 -14.84
N ALA A 32 5.74 13.30 -13.90
CA ALA A 32 4.59 12.42 -14.11
C ALA A 32 3.37 13.23 -14.55
N GLY A 33 2.74 12.78 -15.64
CA GLY A 33 1.58 13.45 -16.23
C GLY A 33 0.36 13.45 -15.32
N ARG A 34 -0.72 14.12 -15.74
CA ARG A 34 -1.97 14.15 -15.01
C ARG A 34 -2.61 12.76 -14.91
N VAL A 35 -2.79 12.25 -13.70
CA VAL A 35 -3.58 11.03 -13.46
C VAL A 35 -5.07 11.37 -13.60
N VAL A 36 -5.72 10.80 -14.60
CA VAL A 36 -7.13 11.08 -14.90
C VAL A 36 -8.03 9.97 -14.38
N ARG A 37 -7.72 8.72 -14.69
CA ARG A 37 -8.50 7.55 -14.29
C ARG A 37 -7.54 6.38 -13.99
N VAL A 38 -7.73 5.73 -12.84
CA VAL A 38 -6.88 4.64 -12.36
C VAL A 38 -7.71 3.37 -12.25
N ALA A 39 -7.19 2.26 -12.79
CA ALA A 39 -7.66 0.93 -12.43
C ALA A 39 -6.71 0.35 -11.37
N VAL A 40 -7.26 -0.11 -10.26
CA VAL A 40 -6.53 -0.87 -9.25
C VAL A 40 -6.75 -2.35 -9.54
N LEU A 41 -5.67 -3.05 -9.85
CA LEU A 41 -5.71 -4.50 -10.04
C LEU A 41 -5.69 -5.21 -8.68
N PRO A 42 -6.22 -6.44 -8.59
CA PRO A 42 -6.03 -7.27 -7.43
C PRO A 42 -4.53 -7.41 -7.11
N PHE A 43 -4.18 -7.32 -5.84
CA PHE A 43 -2.78 -7.45 -5.41
C PHE A 43 -2.38 -8.91 -5.37
N GLU A 44 -1.16 -9.20 -5.81
CA GLU A 44 -0.56 -10.51 -5.64
C GLU A 44 -0.46 -10.86 -4.15
N ASN A 45 -0.86 -12.08 -3.80
CA ASN A 45 -0.78 -12.54 -2.43
C ASN A 45 0.46 -13.42 -2.25
N GLN A 46 1.51 -12.87 -1.68
CA GLN A 46 2.75 -13.59 -1.35
C GLN A 46 2.75 -14.10 0.11
N THR A 47 1.57 -14.22 0.72
CA THR A 47 1.40 -14.65 2.11
C THR A 47 0.60 -15.95 2.20
N THR A 48 0.57 -16.55 3.38
CA THR A 48 -0.28 -17.73 3.67
C THR A 48 -1.72 -17.36 4.03
N SER A 49 -2.03 -16.08 4.20
CA SER A 49 -3.37 -15.60 4.54
C SER A 49 -4.24 -15.53 3.30
N LEU A 50 -5.28 -16.36 3.26
CA LEU A 50 -6.23 -16.36 2.15
C LEU A 50 -6.84 -14.96 1.96
N ARG A 51 -6.95 -14.50 0.71
CA ARG A 51 -7.55 -13.21 0.32
C ARG A 51 -6.79 -11.95 0.79
N ALA A 52 -5.58 -12.05 1.33
CA ALA A 52 -4.83 -10.87 1.75
C ALA A 52 -4.61 -9.89 0.59
N GLY A 53 -4.29 -10.38 -0.61
CA GLY A 53 -4.13 -9.56 -1.81
C GLY A 53 -5.40 -8.84 -2.24
N GLN A 54 -6.55 -9.53 -2.24
CA GLN A 54 -7.84 -8.91 -2.54
C GLN A 54 -8.19 -7.84 -1.51
N ALA A 55 -8.12 -8.18 -0.22
CA ALA A 55 -8.43 -7.24 0.86
C ALA A 55 -7.55 -5.97 0.81
N ALA A 56 -6.27 -6.12 0.49
CA ALA A 56 -5.36 -5.00 0.33
C ALA A 56 -5.75 -4.07 -0.83
N GLY A 57 -6.10 -4.65 -1.99
CA GLY A 57 -6.59 -3.89 -3.13
C GLY A 57 -7.87 -3.12 -2.80
N ASP A 58 -8.85 -3.78 -2.17
CA ASP A 58 -10.13 -3.17 -1.78
C ASP A 58 -9.94 -2.03 -0.75
N LEU A 59 -9.04 -2.22 0.23
CA LEU A 59 -8.68 -1.18 1.18
C LEU A 59 -8.05 0.03 0.48
N LEU A 60 -7.11 -0.20 -0.43
CA LEU A 60 -6.44 0.89 -1.14
C LEU A 60 -7.42 1.65 -2.04
N VAL A 61 -8.31 0.95 -2.75
CA VAL A 61 -9.40 1.58 -3.54
C VAL A 61 -10.25 2.49 -2.64
N SER A 62 -10.68 1.97 -1.48
CA SER A 62 -11.50 2.73 -0.54
C SER A 62 -10.80 3.99 -0.05
N GLN A 63 -9.50 3.90 0.27
CA GLN A 63 -8.72 5.06 0.71
C GLN A 63 -8.48 6.05 -0.43
N LEU A 64 -8.19 5.60 -1.66
CA LEU A 64 -8.04 6.48 -2.82
C LEU A 64 -9.33 7.24 -3.13
N LEU A 65 -10.48 6.58 -3.09
CA LEU A 65 -11.78 7.22 -3.27
C LEU A 65 -12.05 8.27 -2.18
N ALA A 66 -11.67 7.96 -0.92
CA ALA A 66 -11.83 8.90 0.20
C ALA A 66 -11.01 10.19 0.03
N THR A 67 -9.90 10.17 -0.69
CA THR A 67 -9.11 11.38 -0.98
C THR A 67 -9.81 12.34 -1.94
N GLY A 68 -10.70 11.83 -2.81
CA GLY A 68 -11.36 12.60 -3.86
C GLY A 68 -10.43 13.17 -4.95
N ALA A 69 -9.13 12.87 -4.87
CA ALA A 69 -8.11 13.45 -5.74
C ALA A 69 -7.94 12.68 -7.07
N ILE A 70 -8.35 11.42 -7.10
CA ILE A 70 -8.13 10.49 -8.21
C ILE A 70 -9.45 9.82 -8.58
N SER A 71 -9.76 9.72 -9.88
CA SER A 71 -10.88 8.91 -10.36
C SER A 71 -10.45 7.44 -10.40
N VAL A 72 -11.06 6.61 -9.58
CA VAL A 72 -10.79 5.17 -9.52
C VAL A 72 -11.92 4.41 -10.23
N MET A 73 -11.54 3.46 -11.09
CA MET A 73 -12.48 2.54 -11.74
C MET A 73 -13.01 1.54 -10.70
N ASP A 74 -14.30 1.23 -10.77
CA ASP A 74 -14.91 0.26 -9.86
C ASP A 74 -14.21 -1.11 -9.94
N PRO A 75 -13.81 -1.74 -8.83
CA PRO A 75 -13.14 -3.04 -8.84
C PRO A 75 -13.96 -4.15 -9.50
N SER A 76 -15.28 -4.11 -9.39
CA SER A 76 -16.15 -5.09 -10.05
C SER A 76 -16.13 -4.93 -11.57
N GLU A 77 -16.11 -3.69 -12.07
CA GLU A 77 -15.96 -3.39 -13.51
C GLU A 77 -14.61 -3.88 -14.02
N VAL A 78 -13.51 -3.65 -13.26
CA VAL A 78 -12.18 -4.17 -13.57
C VAL A 78 -12.22 -5.70 -13.70
N ALA A 79 -12.77 -6.37 -12.70
CA ALA A 79 -12.83 -7.83 -12.66
C ALA A 79 -13.69 -8.40 -13.82
N ASP A 80 -14.80 -7.76 -14.15
CA ASP A 80 -15.69 -8.20 -15.22
C ASP A 80 -15.04 -8.04 -16.61
N LEU A 81 -14.35 -6.93 -16.86
CA LEU A 81 -13.63 -6.71 -18.11
C LEU A 81 -12.47 -7.70 -18.26
N LEU A 82 -11.71 -7.98 -17.20
CA LEU A 82 -10.63 -8.97 -17.24
C LEU A 82 -11.19 -10.37 -17.57
N ARG A 83 -12.29 -10.80 -16.94
CA ARG A 83 -12.91 -12.11 -17.20
C ARG A 83 -13.40 -12.23 -18.64
N ARG A 84 -13.96 -11.18 -19.24
CA ARG A 84 -14.39 -11.18 -20.67
C ARG A 84 -13.24 -11.46 -21.62
N GLU A 85 -12.02 -11.05 -21.25
CA GLU A 85 -10.79 -11.30 -22.01
C GLU A 85 -10.08 -12.61 -21.61
N ASN A 86 -10.76 -13.48 -20.86
CA ASN A 86 -10.21 -14.72 -20.31
C ASN A 86 -8.98 -14.50 -19.40
N LEU A 87 -8.91 -13.35 -18.73
CA LEU A 87 -7.91 -13.03 -17.74
C LEU A 87 -8.51 -13.25 -16.34
N ASP A 88 -7.83 -14.03 -15.51
CA ASP A 88 -8.31 -14.30 -14.16
C ASP A 88 -7.87 -13.19 -13.20
N PRO A 89 -8.80 -12.37 -12.68
CA PRO A 89 -8.45 -11.37 -11.69
C PRO A 89 -7.97 -11.95 -10.35
N ALA A 90 -8.22 -13.23 -10.08
CA ALA A 90 -7.73 -13.91 -8.88
C ALA A 90 -6.27 -14.37 -9.00
N ASP A 91 -5.69 -14.36 -10.21
CA ASP A 91 -4.30 -14.70 -10.48
C ASP A 91 -3.54 -13.49 -11.10
N PRO A 92 -3.28 -12.43 -10.31
CA PRO A 92 -2.64 -11.22 -10.81
C PRO A 92 -1.22 -11.47 -11.33
N GLY A 93 -0.54 -12.52 -10.89
CA GLY A 93 0.79 -12.89 -11.39
C GLY A 93 0.80 -13.33 -12.85
N ARG A 94 -0.35 -13.73 -13.40
CA ARG A 94 -0.51 -14.13 -14.81
C ARG A 94 -1.13 -13.06 -15.69
N LEU A 95 -1.49 -11.91 -15.14
CA LEU A 95 -2.01 -10.82 -15.94
C LEU A 95 -0.94 -10.32 -16.93
N PRO A 96 -1.36 -9.87 -18.13
CA PRO A 96 -0.45 -9.17 -19.04
C PRO A 96 0.16 -7.93 -18.39
N SER A 97 1.14 -7.32 -19.08
CA SER A 97 1.74 -6.07 -18.57
C SER A 97 0.67 -5.04 -18.20
N ALA A 98 0.93 -4.24 -17.15
CA ALA A 98 0.02 -3.20 -16.68
C ALA A 98 -0.41 -2.24 -17.81
N GLN A 99 0.49 -1.94 -18.76
CA GLN A 99 0.18 -1.13 -19.92
C GLN A 99 -0.88 -1.79 -20.83
N ARG A 100 -0.77 -3.10 -21.07
CA ARG A 100 -1.74 -3.84 -21.89
C ARG A 100 -3.10 -3.92 -21.20
N VAL A 101 -3.10 -4.21 -19.90
CA VAL A 101 -4.31 -4.22 -19.09
C VAL A 101 -4.96 -2.84 -19.06
N GLY A 102 -4.18 -1.78 -18.87
CA GLY A 102 -4.68 -0.40 -18.86
C GLY A 102 -5.33 0.03 -20.18
N ARG A 103 -4.78 -0.40 -21.32
CA ARG A 103 -5.43 -0.18 -22.63
C ARG A 103 -6.75 -0.92 -22.74
N LEU A 104 -6.81 -2.16 -22.29
CA LEU A 104 -8.02 -2.96 -22.25
C LEU A 104 -9.11 -2.30 -21.40
N LEU A 105 -8.74 -1.82 -20.21
CA LEU A 105 -9.65 -1.14 -19.28
C LEU A 105 -9.95 0.32 -19.64
N GLN A 106 -9.31 0.87 -20.68
CA GLN A 106 -9.45 2.27 -21.12
C GLN A 106 -9.18 3.27 -19.98
N VAL A 107 -8.15 3.01 -19.19
CA VAL A 107 -7.69 3.90 -18.11
C VAL A 107 -6.37 4.57 -18.45
N SER A 108 -6.08 5.71 -17.82
CA SER A 108 -4.81 6.40 -18.01
C SER A 108 -3.67 5.75 -17.21
N HIS A 109 -3.99 5.15 -16.07
CA HIS A 109 -3.01 4.54 -15.19
C HIS A 109 -3.52 3.22 -14.60
N VAL A 110 -2.59 2.33 -14.32
CA VAL A 110 -2.86 1.06 -13.63
C VAL A 110 -2.04 1.00 -12.35
N LEU A 111 -2.72 0.78 -11.24
CA LEU A 111 -2.13 0.51 -9.93
C LEU A 111 -2.17 -1.00 -9.67
N TYR A 112 -1.03 -1.57 -9.34
CA TYR A 112 -0.90 -2.98 -8.98
C TYR A 112 0.16 -3.16 -7.90
N GLY A 113 0.16 -4.30 -7.22
CA GLY A 113 1.11 -4.53 -6.14
C GLY A 113 1.06 -5.94 -5.59
N ALA A 114 1.70 -6.13 -4.45
CA ALA A 114 1.72 -7.38 -3.72
C ALA A 114 1.58 -7.16 -2.21
N VAL A 115 0.95 -8.12 -1.54
CA VAL A 115 1.02 -8.25 -0.08
C VAL A 115 2.14 -9.23 0.23
N THR A 116 3.17 -8.74 0.90
CA THR A 116 4.39 -9.49 1.22
C THR A 116 4.39 -10.07 2.63
N GLU A 117 3.63 -9.46 3.55
CA GLU A 117 3.42 -9.95 4.90
C GLU A 117 2.00 -9.64 5.36
N TYR A 118 1.31 -10.64 5.95
CA TYR A 118 -0.01 -10.48 6.56
C TYR A 118 -0.20 -11.59 7.60
N ARG A 119 0.36 -11.39 8.77
CA ARG A 119 0.36 -12.41 9.83
C ARG A 119 0.56 -11.81 11.22
N TYR A 120 0.27 -12.58 12.24
CA TYR A 120 0.75 -12.33 13.58
C TYR A 120 2.17 -12.91 13.75
N LYS A 121 3.10 -12.07 14.20
CA LYS A 121 4.45 -12.52 14.59
C LYS A 121 4.39 -13.16 15.97
N PRO A 122 4.97 -14.36 16.15
CA PRO A 122 5.06 -14.99 17.45
C PRO A 122 6.01 -14.20 18.36
N GLY A 123 5.68 -14.10 19.64
CA GLY A 123 6.45 -13.41 20.65
C GLY A 123 5.81 -13.57 22.02
N PHE A 124 6.19 -12.73 22.98
CA PHE A 124 5.55 -12.68 24.31
C PHE A 124 4.05 -12.32 24.20
N SER A 125 3.67 -11.55 23.20
CA SER A 125 2.31 -11.39 22.70
C SER A 125 2.32 -11.43 21.17
N GLU A 126 1.22 -11.93 20.58
CA GLU A 126 1.07 -11.95 19.13
C GLU A 126 1.00 -10.53 18.60
N THR A 127 1.88 -10.19 17.68
CA THR A 127 2.00 -8.83 17.12
C THR A 127 1.63 -8.84 15.63
N PRO A 128 0.62 -8.07 15.20
CA PRO A 128 0.23 -8.02 13.81
C PRO A 128 1.33 -7.37 12.96
N ALA A 129 1.63 -7.98 11.82
CA ALA A 129 2.58 -7.46 10.84
C ALA A 129 1.97 -7.49 9.45
N VAL A 130 2.05 -6.37 8.74
CA VAL A 130 1.57 -6.20 7.37
C VAL A 130 2.67 -5.57 6.54
N GLY A 131 2.88 -6.12 5.34
CA GLY A 131 3.79 -5.58 4.33
C GLY A 131 3.10 -5.52 2.98
N MET A 132 3.23 -4.41 2.27
CA MET A 132 2.64 -4.20 0.95
C MET A 132 3.59 -3.43 0.05
N THR A 133 3.57 -3.77 -1.23
CA THR A 133 4.20 -2.98 -2.29
C THR A 133 3.15 -2.55 -3.31
N ALA A 134 3.32 -1.37 -3.89
CA ALA A 134 2.45 -0.89 -4.97
C ALA A 134 3.25 -0.13 -6.02
N ARG A 135 2.73 -0.15 -7.27
CA ARG A 135 3.28 0.58 -8.41
C ARG A 135 2.16 1.17 -9.23
N LEU A 136 2.32 2.42 -9.64
CA LEU A 136 1.46 3.08 -10.60
C LEU A 136 2.18 3.17 -11.94
N VAL A 137 1.55 2.67 -12.99
CA VAL A 137 2.06 2.69 -14.37
C VAL A 137 1.22 3.64 -15.21
N ASP A 138 1.87 4.54 -15.92
CA ASP A 138 1.26 5.31 -17.00
C ASP A 138 1.04 4.41 -18.22
N VAL A 139 -0.20 4.34 -18.68
CA VAL A 139 -0.60 3.41 -19.78
C VAL A 139 -0.06 3.86 -21.14
N ALA A 140 0.09 5.15 -21.35
CA ALA A 140 0.56 5.69 -22.62
C ALA A 140 2.05 5.36 -22.84
N SER A 141 2.89 5.65 -21.83
CA SER A 141 4.34 5.42 -21.89
C SER A 141 4.74 3.99 -21.49
N GLY A 142 3.97 3.33 -20.64
CA GLY A 142 4.33 2.05 -20.01
C GLY A 142 5.32 2.18 -18.85
N GLU A 143 5.57 3.40 -18.41
CA GLU A 143 6.55 3.68 -17.37
C GLU A 143 5.93 3.66 -15.97
N VAL A 144 6.70 3.21 -14.99
CA VAL A 144 6.32 3.34 -13.57
C VAL A 144 6.49 4.82 -13.19
N VAL A 145 5.40 5.45 -12.76
CA VAL A 145 5.39 6.87 -12.35
C VAL A 145 5.39 7.04 -10.83
N TRP A 146 5.01 6.02 -10.11
CA TRP A 146 5.08 5.98 -8.64
C TRP A 146 5.27 4.55 -8.15
N THR A 147 6.00 4.38 -7.06
CA THR A 147 6.12 3.12 -6.33
C THR A 147 6.20 3.37 -4.84
N ALA A 148 5.65 2.44 -4.06
CA ALA A 148 5.74 2.42 -2.61
C ALA A 148 6.01 1.01 -2.09
N SER A 149 6.73 0.93 -1.00
CA SER A 149 6.94 -0.28 -0.21
C SER A 149 6.80 0.09 1.25
N HIS A 150 5.74 -0.41 1.87
CA HIS A 150 5.43 -0.16 3.27
C HIS A 150 5.40 -1.45 4.05
N ALA A 151 6.00 -1.44 5.25
CA ALA A 151 5.91 -2.51 6.22
C ALA A 151 5.62 -1.92 7.60
N ARG A 152 4.65 -2.48 8.30
CA ARG A 152 4.23 -2.02 9.62
C ARG A 152 4.00 -3.17 10.57
N ILE A 153 4.47 -3.01 11.79
CA ILE A 153 4.23 -3.91 12.90
C ILE A 153 3.36 -3.15 13.90
N GLY A 154 2.23 -3.72 14.28
CA GLY A 154 1.35 -3.15 15.31
C GLY A 154 1.97 -3.27 16.70
N SER A 155 1.35 -2.62 17.68
CA SER A 155 1.82 -2.65 19.07
C SER A 155 1.29 -3.88 19.81
N PRO A 156 2.14 -4.63 20.53
CA PRO A 156 1.68 -5.73 21.35
C PRO A 156 0.92 -5.27 22.63
N TRP A 157 1.05 -3.99 22.97
CA TRP A 157 0.47 -3.42 24.19
C TRP A 157 -0.94 -2.85 24.02
N PHE A 158 -1.33 -2.56 22.77
CA PHE A 158 -2.67 -2.06 22.44
C PHE A 158 -3.51 -3.19 21.89
N ARG A 159 -4.48 -3.68 22.66
CA ARG A 159 -5.42 -4.76 22.26
C ARG A 159 -6.24 -4.43 21.00
N GLU A 160 -6.20 -3.19 20.55
CA GLU A 160 -6.93 -2.71 19.39
C GLU A 160 -6.16 -2.87 18.05
N ASP A 161 -4.87 -3.17 18.09
CA ASP A 161 -4.06 -3.36 16.89
C ASP A 161 -4.24 -4.78 16.33
N GLY A 162 -5.33 -4.99 15.60
CA GLY A 162 -5.50 -6.19 14.78
C GLY A 162 -4.91 -6.03 13.36
N LEU A 163 -4.68 -7.15 12.66
CA LEU A 163 -4.19 -7.15 11.26
C LEU A 163 -4.99 -6.23 10.35
N ALA A 164 -6.31 -6.24 10.48
CA ALA A 164 -7.18 -5.40 9.65
C ALA A 164 -6.92 -3.90 9.87
N ARG A 165 -6.73 -3.48 11.11
CA ARG A 165 -6.45 -2.08 11.44
C ARG A 165 -5.08 -1.64 10.92
N VAL A 166 -4.06 -2.47 11.10
CA VAL A 166 -2.71 -2.18 10.58
C VAL A 166 -2.74 -2.08 9.05
N ALA A 167 -3.46 -2.98 8.37
CA ALA A 167 -3.62 -2.95 6.92
C ALA A 167 -4.38 -1.69 6.46
N GLN A 168 -5.44 -1.30 7.17
CA GLN A 168 -6.22 -0.09 6.86
C GLN A 168 -5.38 1.19 7.01
N GLN A 169 -4.60 1.30 8.08
CA GLN A 169 -3.68 2.43 8.29
C GLN A 169 -2.64 2.49 7.18
N MET A 170 -2.03 1.36 6.82
CA MET A 170 -1.07 1.27 5.74
C MET A 170 -1.67 1.70 4.39
N ALA A 171 -2.87 1.21 4.05
CA ALA A 171 -3.57 1.61 2.83
C ALA A 171 -3.89 3.12 2.83
N HIS A 172 -4.25 3.69 3.99
CA HIS A 172 -4.47 5.12 4.15
C HIS A 172 -3.20 5.92 3.85
N ASP A 173 -2.07 5.55 4.46
CA ASP A 173 -0.80 6.25 4.27
C ASP A 173 -0.34 6.16 2.81
N MET A 174 -0.42 4.97 2.19
CA MET A 174 -0.07 4.79 0.78
C MET A 174 -0.95 5.65 -0.15
N ALA A 175 -2.27 5.72 0.11
CA ALA A 175 -3.18 6.55 -0.68
C ALA A 175 -2.89 8.05 -0.50
N ALA A 176 -2.61 8.50 0.72
CA ALA A 176 -2.27 9.88 1.02
C ALA A 176 -0.96 10.29 0.32
N HIS A 177 0.07 9.45 0.40
CA HIS A 177 1.36 9.69 -0.24
C HIS A 177 1.24 9.70 -1.78
N LEU A 178 0.49 8.75 -2.36
CA LEU A 178 0.24 8.75 -3.80
C LEU A 178 -0.43 10.06 -4.25
N THR A 179 -1.47 10.49 -3.55
CA THR A 179 -2.23 11.70 -3.93
C THR A 179 -1.40 12.96 -3.72
N PHE A 180 -0.62 13.04 -2.65
CA PHE A 180 0.31 14.15 -2.40
C PHE A 180 1.38 14.23 -3.51
N ALA A 181 2.02 13.12 -3.81
CA ALA A 181 3.05 13.02 -4.83
C ALA A 181 2.56 13.43 -6.23
N LEU A 182 1.34 13.02 -6.59
CA LEU A 182 0.70 13.41 -7.85
C LEU A 182 0.19 14.86 -7.83
N GLY A 183 -0.15 15.40 -6.65
CA GLY A 183 -0.51 16.79 -6.45
C GLY A 183 0.68 17.74 -6.63
N ASP A 184 1.83 17.39 -6.06
CA ASP A 184 3.08 18.18 -6.19
C ASP A 184 3.64 18.15 -7.62
N ALA A 185 3.46 17.04 -8.33
CA ALA A 185 3.79 16.93 -9.77
C ALA A 185 2.93 17.86 -10.67
N ARG A 186 1.78 18.33 -10.18
CA ARG A 186 0.93 19.31 -10.88
C ARG A 186 1.34 20.75 -10.66
N ALA A 187 2.09 21.00 -9.59
CA ALA A 187 2.49 22.37 -9.18
C ALA A 187 3.81 22.83 -9.83
N ARG A 188 4.49 21.95 -10.54
CA ARG A 188 5.77 22.19 -11.25
C ARG A 188 5.58 22.16 -12.76
#